data_2abb8902b3c4ca993dbe322c23b5dc13
#
_entry.id   2abb8902b3c4ca993dbe322c23b5dc13
#
_cell.length_a   1.000
_cell.length_b   1.000
_cell.length_c   1.000
_cell.angle_alpha   90.00
_cell.angle_beta   90.00
_cell.angle_gamma   90.00
#
_symmetry.space_group_name_H-M   'P 1'
#
loop_
_entity.id
_entity.type
_entity.pdbx_description
1 polymer ?
#
loop_
_entity_poly.entity_id
_entity_poly.type
_entity_poly.pdbx_seq_one_letter_code
_entity_poly.pdbx_strand_id
1 'polypeptide(L)'
;MTYTVGMYLAERLSQIGLKHHFAVAGDFNLVLLDQLLANKEMEQVYCCNELNCGFSAEGYARAHGAAAAVVTFSVGAISAMNAIAGAYAENLPVILISGSPNSNDYGTGRILHHTLGTNDYTYQLEMMRHVTCAAESITDAASAPAKIDHVIRTALRERKPAYVEIACNVSDAECVRPGPVSSLLAELRVDDVSLKAAVEASLNLLEKSQRVTMIVGSKVRAAHAQTQTEHLADKLGCAVTIMAAAKSFFPEDHKGFRGLYWGDVSSPGAQELVEKSDALICVAPVFNDYSTVGWTAWPKGDNVLLAEPNRVTVGGKTYEGFTLREFLEELAKKASSRPLTAQESQKHTPVIEPAKADARLTNDEMTRQINAMLTSDTTLVAETGDSWFNATRMDLPRGARVELEMQWGHIGWSVPSAFGNAMGSQERQHILMVGDGSFQLTAQEMAQMVRYKLPVIIFLVNNRGYVIEIAIHDGPYNYIKNWDYAGLMEVFNAEDGHGLGMKATTAGELAEAIKKAKANREGPTIIECQIERSDCTKTLVKWGKKVAAANARKPQVS
;
A
#
# COMPACT_ATOMS: atom_id res chain seq x y z
N MET A 1 25.26 -28.81 -13.38
CA MET A 1 25.23 -27.91 -12.21
C MET A 1 24.40 -28.59 -11.14
N THR A 2 24.95 -28.65 -9.92
CA THR A 2 24.20 -29.11 -8.75
C THR A 2 23.09 -28.11 -8.46
N TYR A 3 21.89 -28.57 -8.13
CA TYR A 3 20.79 -27.70 -7.77
C TYR A 3 20.93 -27.25 -6.31
N THR A 4 20.72 -25.98 -6.01
CA THR A 4 21.06 -25.39 -4.71
C THR A 4 19.85 -24.82 -3.96
N VAL A 5 20.03 -24.50 -2.67
CA VAL A 5 19.01 -23.85 -1.84
C VAL A 5 18.59 -22.49 -2.43
N GLY A 6 19.56 -21.68 -2.89
CA GLY A 6 19.25 -20.41 -3.53
C GLY A 6 18.48 -20.58 -4.86
N MET A 7 18.80 -21.60 -5.65
CA MET A 7 18.02 -21.95 -6.85
C MET A 7 16.59 -22.41 -6.50
N TYR A 8 16.43 -23.16 -5.39
CA TYR A 8 15.10 -23.54 -4.89
C TYR A 8 14.24 -22.31 -4.59
N LEU A 9 14.80 -21.37 -3.83
CA LEU A 9 14.13 -20.12 -3.52
C LEU A 9 13.77 -19.34 -4.80
N ALA A 10 14.73 -19.17 -5.71
CA ALA A 10 14.52 -18.47 -6.97
C ALA A 10 13.39 -19.07 -7.81
N GLU A 11 13.37 -20.41 -7.94
CA GLU A 11 12.32 -21.12 -8.67
C GLU A 11 10.96 -20.98 -7.99
N ARG A 12 10.88 -21.03 -6.65
CA ARG A 12 9.63 -20.79 -5.91
C ARG A 12 9.10 -19.37 -6.12
N LEU A 13 9.97 -18.36 -6.07
CA LEU A 13 9.59 -16.98 -6.32
C LEU A 13 9.06 -16.78 -7.76
N SER A 14 9.71 -17.37 -8.76
CA SER A 14 9.20 -17.30 -10.13
C SER A 14 7.92 -18.12 -10.34
N GLN A 15 7.75 -19.28 -9.67
CA GLN A 15 6.52 -20.09 -9.72
C GLN A 15 5.28 -19.35 -9.17
N ILE A 16 5.46 -18.46 -8.18
CA ILE A 16 4.35 -17.60 -7.70
C ILE A 16 4.14 -16.35 -8.58
N GLY A 17 4.84 -16.27 -9.69
CA GLY A 17 4.64 -15.27 -10.74
C GLY A 17 5.53 -14.04 -10.64
N LEU A 18 6.46 -13.94 -9.68
CA LEU A 18 7.34 -12.78 -9.59
C LEU A 18 8.25 -12.66 -10.82
N LYS A 19 8.32 -11.46 -11.37
CA LYS A 19 9.22 -11.11 -12.48
C LYS A 19 10.43 -10.29 -12.03
N HIS A 20 10.34 -9.72 -10.82
CA HIS A 20 11.40 -8.92 -10.22
C HIS A 20 11.53 -9.27 -8.74
N HIS A 21 12.73 -9.13 -8.22
CA HIS A 21 13.00 -9.05 -6.79
C HIS A 21 13.94 -7.87 -6.52
N PHE A 22 13.74 -7.19 -5.40
CA PHE A 22 14.51 -6.02 -5.03
C PHE A 22 15.68 -6.41 -4.15
N ALA A 23 16.83 -5.76 -4.30
CA ALA A 23 18.03 -6.16 -3.58
C ALA A 23 18.94 -5.00 -3.16
N VAL A 24 19.53 -5.14 -2.00
CA VAL A 24 20.72 -4.40 -1.57
C VAL A 24 21.80 -5.42 -1.20
N ALA A 25 22.95 -5.32 -1.85
CA ALA A 25 24.05 -6.24 -1.65
C ALA A 25 24.76 -5.98 -0.31
N GLY A 26 25.18 -7.05 0.35
CA GLY A 26 26.05 -7.07 1.51
C GLY A 26 26.72 -8.44 1.61
N ASP A 27 27.80 -8.58 2.38
CA ASP A 27 28.65 -9.76 2.39
C ASP A 27 27.93 -11.07 2.75
N PHE A 28 26.92 -11.03 3.64
CA PHE A 28 26.17 -12.25 4.00
C PHE A 28 25.14 -12.69 2.95
N ASN A 29 24.85 -11.88 1.92
CA ASN A 29 23.89 -12.26 0.87
C ASN A 29 24.49 -12.40 -0.54
N LEU A 30 25.79 -12.14 -0.76
CA LEU A 30 26.37 -12.12 -2.11
C LEU A 30 26.19 -13.46 -2.84
N VAL A 31 26.51 -14.58 -2.19
CA VAL A 31 26.34 -15.93 -2.77
C VAL A 31 24.85 -16.21 -3.08
N LEU A 32 23.95 -15.80 -2.20
CA LEU A 32 22.50 -15.92 -2.44
C LEU A 32 22.05 -15.11 -3.66
N LEU A 33 22.53 -13.87 -3.79
CA LEU A 33 22.22 -13.01 -4.94
C LEU A 33 22.68 -13.63 -6.26
N ASP A 34 23.85 -14.29 -6.30
CA ASP A 34 24.34 -15.02 -7.49
C ASP A 34 23.42 -16.18 -7.84
N GLN A 35 22.90 -16.91 -6.85
CA GLN A 35 21.93 -18.00 -7.07
C GLN A 35 20.60 -17.47 -7.63
N LEU A 36 20.13 -16.33 -7.14
CA LEU A 36 18.91 -15.68 -7.64
C LEU A 36 19.09 -15.14 -9.07
N LEU A 37 20.25 -14.55 -9.38
CA LEU A 37 20.61 -14.06 -10.73
C LEU A 37 20.70 -15.20 -11.77
N ALA A 38 20.97 -16.43 -11.33
CA ALA A 38 20.98 -17.59 -12.22
C ALA A 38 19.59 -17.91 -12.79
N ASN A 39 18.52 -17.54 -12.11
CA ASN A 39 17.14 -17.68 -12.59
C ASN A 39 16.82 -16.58 -13.62
N LYS A 40 16.60 -16.96 -14.88
CA LYS A 40 16.33 -16.03 -15.99
C LYS A 40 14.86 -15.62 -16.12
N GLU A 41 13.98 -16.16 -15.29
CA GLU A 41 12.56 -15.78 -15.24
C GLU A 41 12.32 -14.54 -14.39
N MET A 42 13.30 -14.14 -13.58
CA MET A 42 13.24 -12.95 -12.72
C MET A 42 14.44 -12.02 -12.96
N GLU A 43 14.19 -10.73 -12.87
CA GLU A 43 15.22 -9.69 -12.87
C GLU A 43 15.53 -9.26 -11.42
N GLN A 44 16.83 -9.08 -11.12
CA GLN A 44 17.26 -8.51 -9.85
C GLN A 44 17.35 -6.99 -9.96
N VAL A 45 16.52 -6.30 -9.18
CA VAL A 45 16.38 -4.85 -9.16
C VAL A 45 17.10 -4.27 -7.94
N TYR A 46 17.98 -3.31 -8.17
CA TYR A 46 18.79 -2.74 -7.08
C TYR A 46 18.17 -1.47 -6.52
N CYS A 47 18.28 -1.29 -5.21
CA CYS A 47 17.81 -0.12 -4.47
C CYS A 47 18.97 0.63 -3.81
N CYS A 48 18.74 1.90 -3.42
CA CYS A 48 19.76 2.74 -2.82
C CYS A 48 20.08 2.38 -1.36
N ASN A 49 19.10 1.87 -0.63
CA ASN A 49 19.22 1.37 0.74
C ASN A 49 18.10 0.39 1.05
N GLU A 50 18.15 -0.25 2.20
CA GLU A 50 17.27 -1.36 2.55
C GLU A 50 15.86 -0.90 2.95
N LEU A 51 15.70 0.28 3.55
CA LEU A 51 14.38 0.88 3.79
C LEU A 51 13.66 1.12 2.46
N ASN A 52 14.34 1.74 1.51
CA ASN A 52 13.82 1.97 0.16
C ASN A 52 13.56 0.64 -0.57
N CYS A 53 14.42 -0.36 -0.39
CA CYS A 53 14.22 -1.71 -0.93
C CYS A 53 12.92 -2.34 -0.41
N GLY A 54 12.65 -2.22 0.88
CA GLY A 54 11.40 -2.69 1.49
C GLY A 54 10.17 -1.97 0.93
N PHE A 55 10.19 -0.64 0.82
CA PHE A 55 9.09 0.13 0.24
C PHE A 55 8.95 -0.07 -1.28
N SER A 56 10.04 -0.32 -2.01
CA SER A 56 9.97 -0.71 -3.43
C SER A 56 9.28 -2.06 -3.60
N ALA A 57 9.63 -3.04 -2.76
CA ALA A 57 8.95 -4.33 -2.74
C ALA A 57 7.46 -4.17 -2.35
N GLU A 58 7.14 -3.29 -1.39
CA GLU A 58 5.76 -2.96 -1.05
C GLU A 58 5.00 -2.40 -2.26
N GLY A 59 5.57 -1.41 -2.95
CA GLY A 59 4.99 -0.83 -4.16
C GLY A 59 4.76 -1.85 -5.28
N TYR A 60 5.72 -2.75 -5.47
CA TYR A 60 5.59 -3.87 -6.40
C TYR A 60 4.48 -4.84 -5.99
N ALA A 61 4.36 -5.17 -4.71
CA ALA A 61 3.28 -6.02 -4.21
C ALA A 61 1.88 -5.39 -4.41
N ARG A 62 1.78 -4.06 -4.34
CA ARG A 62 0.54 -3.32 -4.65
C ARG A 62 0.11 -3.48 -6.11
N ALA A 63 1.07 -3.49 -7.04
CA ALA A 63 0.82 -3.66 -8.47
C ALA A 63 0.63 -5.13 -8.87
N HIS A 64 1.50 -6.02 -8.38
CA HIS A 64 1.66 -7.39 -8.84
C HIS A 64 0.97 -8.44 -7.94
N GLY A 65 0.72 -8.11 -6.67
CA GLY A 65 0.06 -8.99 -5.71
C GLY A 65 0.97 -9.67 -4.69
N ALA A 66 2.27 -9.77 -4.96
CA ALA A 66 3.32 -10.23 -4.05
C ALA A 66 4.67 -9.63 -4.46
N ALA A 67 5.66 -9.63 -3.56
CA ALA A 67 7.02 -9.16 -3.84
C ALA A 67 8.07 -9.91 -3.03
N ALA A 68 9.34 -9.75 -3.41
CA ALA A 68 10.50 -10.20 -2.65
C ALA A 68 11.55 -9.09 -2.54
N ALA A 69 12.15 -8.96 -1.35
CA ALA A 69 13.27 -8.07 -1.07
C ALA A 69 14.42 -8.87 -0.44
N VAL A 70 15.64 -8.63 -0.89
CA VAL A 70 16.85 -9.37 -0.45
C VAL A 70 17.85 -8.40 0.14
N VAL A 71 18.23 -8.61 1.38
CA VAL A 71 19.11 -7.72 2.15
C VAL A 71 20.17 -8.51 2.93
N THR A 72 21.16 -7.82 3.47
CA THR A 72 22.16 -8.46 4.33
C THR A 72 21.66 -8.59 5.77
N PHE A 73 22.39 -9.35 6.59
CA PHE A 73 22.11 -9.60 8.00
C PHE A 73 22.17 -8.29 8.81
N SER A 74 21.30 -8.19 9.79
CA SER A 74 21.23 -7.15 10.82
C SER A 74 21.10 -5.73 10.26
N VAL A 75 22.20 -5.11 9.87
CA VAL A 75 22.21 -3.72 9.38
C VAL A 75 21.27 -3.51 8.20
N GLY A 76 21.11 -4.52 7.34
CA GLY A 76 20.19 -4.46 6.20
C GLY A 76 18.74 -4.81 6.60
N ALA A 77 18.55 -5.99 7.21
CA ALA A 77 17.21 -6.45 7.54
C ALA A 77 16.49 -5.57 8.58
N ILE A 78 17.21 -5.07 9.59
CA ILE A 78 16.65 -4.15 10.58
C ILE A 78 16.30 -2.79 9.95
N SER A 79 17.11 -2.31 8.99
CA SER A 79 16.79 -1.12 8.21
C SER A 79 15.50 -1.30 7.38
N ALA A 80 15.31 -2.46 6.74
CA ALA A 80 14.10 -2.78 5.97
C ALA A 80 12.86 -3.02 6.85
N MET A 81 13.04 -3.37 8.13
CA MET A 81 11.95 -3.79 9.03
C MET A 81 10.81 -2.79 9.11
N ASN A 82 11.09 -1.49 9.04
CA ASN A 82 10.07 -0.44 9.05
C ASN A 82 9.12 -0.55 7.84
N ALA A 83 9.66 -0.74 6.64
CA ALA A 83 8.85 -0.96 5.44
C ALA A 83 8.07 -2.28 5.49
N ILE A 84 8.65 -3.32 6.09
CA ILE A 84 7.96 -4.61 6.29
C ILE A 84 6.79 -4.47 7.26
N ALA A 85 6.95 -3.67 8.32
CA ALA A 85 5.83 -3.34 9.22
C ALA A 85 4.72 -2.57 8.49
N GLY A 86 5.07 -1.65 7.57
CA GLY A 86 4.13 -0.99 6.66
C GLY A 86 3.37 -1.99 5.79
N ALA A 87 4.09 -2.88 5.12
CA ALA A 87 3.50 -3.95 4.32
C ALA A 87 2.58 -4.87 5.16
N TYR A 88 2.92 -5.11 6.44
CA TYR A 88 2.07 -5.85 7.37
C TYR A 88 0.77 -5.11 7.66
N ALA A 89 0.85 -3.81 7.95
CA ALA A 89 -0.31 -2.96 8.21
C ALA A 89 -1.26 -2.88 7.00
N GLU A 90 -0.68 -2.80 5.78
CA GLU A 90 -1.40 -2.66 4.51
C GLU A 90 -1.85 -4.00 3.88
N ASN A 91 -1.55 -5.14 4.52
CA ASN A 91 -1.89 -6.49 4.04
C ASN A 91 -1.28 -6.81 2.67
N LEU A 92 0.03 -6.68 2.57
CA LEU A 92 0.81 -6.94 1.35
C LEU A 92 1.79 -8.09 1.58
N PRO A 93 1.75 -9.16 0.77
CA PRO A 93 2.69 -10.27 0.88
C PRO A 93 4.06 -9.89 0.31
N VAL A 94 4.92 -9.36 1.15
CA VAL A 94 6.32 -9.08 0.86
C VAL A 94 7.18 -10.14 1.53
N ILE A 95 7.98 -10.88 0.77
CA ILE A 95 8.92 -11.87 1.29
C ILE A 95 10.25 -11.18 1.49
N LEU A 96 10.58 -10.87 2.75
CA LEU A 96 11.89 -10.34 3.11
C LEU A 96 12.87 -11.51 3.28
N ILE A 97 13.93 -11.50 2.51
CA ILE A 97 14.98 -12.51 2.49
C ILE A 97 16.25 -11.87 2.98
N SER A 98 16.89 -12.44 4.00
CA SER A 98 18.15 -11.97 4.52
C SER A 98 19.24 -13.03 4.34
N GLY A 99 20.44 -12.62 3.94
CA GLY A 99 21.62 -13.42 4.23
C GLY A 99 21.82 -13.49 5.74
N SER A 100 22.48 -14.50 6.25
CA SER A 100 22.81 -14.63 7.68
C SER A 100 24.20 -15.24 7.92
N PRO A 101 24.71 -15.18 9.15
CA PRO A 101 26.03 -15.74 9.47
C PRO A 101 26.19 -17.17 9.01
N ASN A 102 27.46 -17.57 8.78
CA ASN A 102 27.82 -18.95 8.45
C ASN A 102 27.26 -19.91 9.52
N SER A 103 26.59 -20.98 9.08
CA SER A 103 25.93 -21.92 9.98
C SER A 103 26.85 -22.54 11.03
N ASN A 104 28.18 -22.62 10.76
CA ASN A 104 29.17 -23.11 11.69
C ASN A 104 29.56 -22.13 12.81
N ASP A 105 29.08 -20.88 12.73
CA ASP A 105 29.36 -19.88 13.77
C ASP A 105 28.28 -19.85 14.88
N TYR A 106 27.13 -20.42 14.61
CA TYR A 106 26.05 -20.54 15.61
C TYR A 106 26.47 -21.47 16.75
N GLY A 107 26.19 -21.04 17.98
CA GLY A 107 26.54 -21.79 19.18
C GLY A 107 28.04 -21.80 19.53
N THR A 108 28.87 -21.03 18.81
CA THR A 108 30.27 -20.79 19.14
C THR A 108 30.41 -19.51 19.96
N GLY A 109 31.55 -19.33 20.63
CA GLY A 109 31.80 -18.05 21.35
C GLY A 109 32.22 -16.88 20.46
N ARG A 110 32.04 -16.96 19.13
CA ARG A 110 32.51 -15.96 18.16
C ARG A 110 31.59 -14.75 18.13
N ILE A 111 32.17 -13.56 18.02
CA ILE A 111 31.48 -12.31 17.75
C ILE A 111 31.76 -11.95 16.29
N LEU A 112 30.71 -11.75 15.51
CA LEU A 112 30.81 -11.39 14.11
C LEU A 112 30.51 -9.90 13.91
N HIS A 113 30.96 -9.33 12.78
CA HIS A 113 30.52 -8.01 12.33
C HIS A 113 29.03 -8.06 11.98
N HIS A 114 28.40 -6.91 11.87
CA HIS A 114 26.94 -6.77 11.70
C HIS A 114 26.10 -7.43 12.80
N THR A 115 26.67 -7.69 13.98
CA THR A 115 25.94 -8.12 15.18
C THR A 115 25.93 -7.01 16.23
N LEU A 116 25.22 -7.24 17.31
CA LEU A 116 25.18 -6.32 18.48
C LEU A 116 26.45 -6.42 19.35
N GLY A 117 27.52 -7.04 18.86
CA GLY A 117 28.73 -7.29 19.62
C GLY A 117 28.61 -8.45 20.59
N THR A 118 27.68 -9.36 20.36
CA THR A 118 27.46 -10.61 21.10
C THR A 118 27.56 -11.82 20.18
N ASN A 119 27.62 -13.01 20.75
CA ASN A 119 27.57 -14.28 20.02
C ASN A 119 26.16 -14.85 19.84
N ASP A 120 25.15 -14.07 20.16
CA ASP A 120 23.76 -14.38 19.84
C ASP A 120 23.39 -13.77 18.47
N TYR A 121 22.92 -14.59 17.54
CA TYR A 121 22.50 -14.20 16.19
C TYR A 121 20.99 -14.37 15.98
N THR A 122 20.22 -14.69 17.03
CA THR A 122 18.78 -14.98 16.94
C THR A 122 17.90 -13.73 17.04
N TYR A 123 18.43 -12.64 17.58
CA TYR A 123 17.66 -11.42 17.87
C TYR A 123 16.94 -10.84 16.64
N GLN A 124 17.56 -10.92 15.44
CA GLN A 124 16.94 -10.43 14.21
C GLN A 124 15.69 -11.25 13.85
N LEU A 125 15.79 -12.58 13.89
CA LEU A 125 14.66 -13.47 13.66
C LEU A 125 13.50 -13.16 14.62
N GLU A 126 13.83 -12.92 15.90
CA GLU A 126 12.83 -12.58 16.91
C GLU A 126 12.16 -11.23 16.66
N MET A 127 12.92 -10.20 16.25
CA MET A 127 12.37 -8.91 15.84
C MET A 127 11.42 -9.06 14.65
N MET A 128 11.80 -9.86 13.65
CA MET A 128 10.99 -10.07 12.45
C MET A 128 9.68 -10.80 12.72
N ARG A 129 9.61 -11.66 13.75
CA ARG A 129 8.36 -12.33 14.17
C ARG A 129 7.25 -11.36 14.58
N HIS A 130 7.59 -10.15 15.01
CA HIS A 130 6.61 -9.13 15.39
C HIS A 130 6.00 -8.37 14.20
N VAL A 131 6.67 -8.37 13.05
CA VAL A 131 6.27 -7.62 11.86
C VAL A 131 5.99 -8.51 10.64
N THR A 132 5.98 -9.84 10.82
CA THR A 132 5.72 -10.81 9.75
C THR A 132 4.76 -11.90 10.22
N CYS A 133 4.09 -12.57 9.28
CA CYS A 133 3.17 -13.68 9.58
C CYS A 133 3.87 -15.04 9.66
N ALA A 134 5.11 -15.14 9.15
CA ALA A 134 6.00 -16.29 9.29
C ALA A 134 7.45 -15.80 9.27
N ALA A 135 8.30 -16.41 10.10
CA ALA A 135 9.73 -16.09 10.16
C ALA A 135 10.55 -17.37 10.39
N GLU A 136 11.48 -17.67 9.48
CA GLU A 136 12.29 -18.87 9.50
C GLU A 136 13.77 -18.56 9.34
N SER A 137 14.63 -19.33 10.03
CA SER A 137 16.08 -19.31 9.84
C SER A 137 16.52 -20.65 9.23
N ILE A 138 17.34 -20.57 8.17
CA ILE A 138 17.84 -21.72 7.41
C ILE A 138 19.33 -21.84 7.61
N THR A 139 19.73 -22.80 8.44
CA THR A 139 21.12 -23.10 8.79
C THR A 139 21.59 -24.45 8.24
N ASP A 140 20.71 -25.19 7.56
CA ASP A 140 21.00 -26.46 6.89
C ASP A 140 20.19 -26.62 5.60
N ALA A 141 20.75 -27.32 4.62
CA ALA A 141 20.10 -27.51 3.32
C ALA A 141 18.92 -28.49 3.36
N ALA A 142 18.89 -29.43 4.31
CA ALA A 142 17.86 -30.46 4.38
C ALA A 142 16.49 -29.89 4.78
N SER A 143 16.46 -28.91 5.70
CA SER A 143 15.24 -28.24 6.13
C SER A 143 14.83 -27.08 5.23
N ALA A 144 15.73 -26.58 4.36
CA ALA A 144 15.50 -25.39 3.55
C ALA A 144 14.22 -25.42 2.70
N PRO A 145 13.92 -26.51 1.94
CA PRO A 145 12.69 -26.57 1.10
C PRO A 145 11.42 -26.37 1.92
N ALA A 146 11.30 -27.06 3.06
CA ALA A 146 10.10 -27.00 3.88
C ALA A 146 9.89 -25.61 4.49
N LYS A 147 10.98 -24.94 4.95
CA LYS A 147 10.96 -23.60 5.53
C LYS A 147 10.64 -22.53 4.48
N ILE A 148 11.27 -22.60 3.30
CA ILE A 148 10.97 -21.69 2.18
C ILE A 148 9.51 -21.80 1.78
N ASP A 149 9.00 -23.02 1.58
CA ASP A 149 7.61 -23.26 1.22
C ASP A 149 6.64 -22.80 2.29
N HIS A 150 6.98 -22.97 3.58
CA HIS A 150 6.18 -22.49 4.69
C HIS A 150 6.04 -20.95 4.69
N VAL A 151 7.17 -20.24 4.54
CA VAL A 151 7.21 -18.76 4.51
C VAL A 151 6.38 -18.22 3.35
N ILE A 152 6.63 -18.72 2.13
CA ILE A 152 5.93 -18.24 0.92
C ILE A 152 4.43 -18.54 1.01
N ARG A 153 4.06 -19.76 1.37
CA ARG A 153 2.65 -20.17 1.52
C ARG A 153 1.92 -19.31 2.53
N THR A 154 2.54 -19.06 3.69
CA THR A 154 1.93 -18.28 4.75
C THR A 154 1.76 -16.82 4.33
N ALA A 155 2.77 -16.21 3.69
CA ALA A 155 2.67 -14.84 3.17
C ALA A 155 1.49 -14.68 2.20
N LEU A 156 1.34 -15.59 1.25
CA LEU A 156 0.29 -15.54 0.24
C LEU A 156 -1.10 -15.79 0.85
N ARG A 157 -1.22 -16.74 1.77
CA ARG A 157 -2.47 -17.08 2.44
C ARG A 157 -2.97 -15.97 3.35
N GLU A 158 -2.08 -15.46 4.22
CA GLU A 158 -2.43 -14.42 5.20
C GLU A 158 -2.44 -13.01 4.58
N ARG A 159 -1.94 -12.87 3.35
CA ARG A 159 -1.76 -11.57 2.69
C ARG A 159 -0.94 -10.62 3.56
N LYS A 160 0.16 -11.11 4.09
CA LYS A 160 1.05 -10.42 5.03
C LYS A 160 2.51 -10.67 4.64
N PRO A 161 3.45 -9.80 5.04
CA PRO A 161 4.85 -10.08 4.81
C PRO A 161 5.31 -11.29 5.62
N ALA A 162 6.31 -11.98 5.08
CA ALA A 162 7.00 -13.07 5.76
C ALA A 162 8.52 -12.91 5.62
N TYR A 163 9.26 -13.55 6.50
CA TYR A 163 10.71 -13.43 6.63
C TYR A 163 11.41 -14.77 6.55
N VAL A 164 12.52 -14.80 5.82
CA VAL A 164 13.45 -15.92 5.82
C VAL A 164 14.89 -15.44 5.82
N GLU A 165 15.72 -15.98 6.72
CA GLU A 165 17.16 -15.77 6.69
C GLU A 165 17.88 -17.07 6.32
N ILE A 166 18.90 -16.96 5.47
CA ILE A 166 19.65 -18.10 4.94
C ILE A 166 21.12 -17.90 5.24
N ALA A 167 21.71 -18.87 5.95
CA ALA A 167 23.13 -18.84 6.26
C ALA A 167 23.97 -18.77 4.96
N CYS A 168 24.98 -17.90 4.93
CA CYS A 168 25.73 -17.59 3.71
C CYS A 168 26.37 -18.83 3.07
N ASN A 169 26.79 -19.81 3.87
CA ASN A 169 27.37 -21.09 3.40
C ASN A 169 26.30 -22.16 3.08
N VAL A 170 25.01 -21.85 3.22
CA VAL A 170 23.90 -22.76 2.86
C VAL A 170 23.27 -22.34 1.54
N SER A 171 23.45 -21.10 1.11
CA SER A 171 22.85 -20.55 -0.11
C SER A 171 23.18 -21.35 -1.38
N ASP A 172 24.40 -21.88 -1.50
CA ASP A 172 24.87 -22.70 -2.63
C ASP A 172 24.96 -24.21 -2.30
N ALA A 173 24.49 -24.61 -1.11
CA ALA A 173 24.47 -26.01 -0.72
C ALA A 173 23.47 -26.81 -1.56
N GLU A 174 23.82 -28.10 -1.82
CA GLU A 174 22.97 -29.00 -2.64
C GLU A 174 21.58 -29.15 -2.06
N CYS A 175 20.58 -29.06 -2.95
CA CYS A 175 19.17 -29.10 -2.61
C CYS A 175 18.34 -29.84 -3.67
N VAL A 176 17.18 -30.35 -3.29
CA VAL A 176 16.19 -30.91 -4.22
C VAL A 176 15.52 -29.79 -5.03
N ARG A 177 14.94 -30.14 -6.19
CA ARG A 177 14.12 -29.21 -6.95
C ARG A 177 12.73 -29.07 -6.33
N PRO A 178 12.10 -27.89 -6.42
CA PRO A 178 10.73 -27.71 -5.96
C PRO A 178 9.75 -28.50 -6.83
N GLY A 179 8.69 -28.98 -6.20
CA GLY A 179 7.55 -29.57 -6.90
C GLY A 179 6.68 -28.50 -7.59
N PRO A 180 5.56 -28.90 -8.18
CA PRO A 180 4.65 -27.95 -8.84
C PRO A 180 4.08 -26.94 -7.85
N VAL A 181 3.82 -25.70 -8.33
CA VAL A 181 3.27 -24.60 -7.52
C VAL A 181 1.94 -24.92 -6.84
N SER A 182 1.14 -25.83 -7.41
CA SER A 182 -0.12 -26.29 -6.80
C SER A 182 0.05 -26.89 -5.40
N SER A 183 1.20 -27.51 -5.12
CA SER A 183 1.51 -28.02 -3.78
C SER A 183 1.77 -26.92 -2.75
N LEU A 184 2.20 -25.74 -3.24
CA LEU A 184 2.43 -24.55 -2.42
C LEU A 184 1.14 -23.77 -2.15
N LEU A 185 0.24 -23.69 -3.16
CA LEU A 185 -0.97 -22.87 -3.17
C LEU A 185 -2.24 -23.64 -2.82
N ALA A 186 -2.14 -24.80 -2.17
CA ALA A 186 -3.31 -25.58 -1.79
C ALA A 186 -4.31 -24.74 -0.98
N GLU A 187 -5.55 -24.67 -1.48
CA GLU A 187 -6.63 -23.91 -0.84
C GLU A 187 -7.01 -24.50 0.52
N LEU A 188 -7.38 -23.62 1.45
CA LEU A 188 -7.97 -24.02 2.72
C LEU A 188 -9.39 -24.54 2.47
N ARG A 189 -9.77 -25.60 3.17
CA ARG A 189 -11.13 -26.13 3.10
C ARG A 189 -12.10 -25.15 3.79
N VAL A 190 -13.15 -24.78 3.06
CA VAL A 190 -14.21 -23.91 3.57
C VAL A 190 -15.03 -24.64 4.64
N ASP A 191 -15.35 -23.94 5.72
CA ASP A 191 -16.39 -24.39 6.66
C ASP A 191 -17.78 -23.98 6.14
N ASP A 192 -18.40 -24.88 5.39
CA ASP A 192 -19.72 -24.69 4.79
C ASP A 192 -20.81 -24.41 5.83
N VAL A 193 -20.68 -24.92 7.05
CA VAL A 193 -21.68 -24.74 8.11
C VAL A 193 -21.61 -23.32 8.63
N SER A 194 -20.41 -22.85 8.93
CA SER A 194 -20.17 -21.48 9.39
C SER A 194 -20.53 -20.46 8.30
N LEU A 195 -20.15 -20.71 7.05
CA LEU A 195 -20.51 -19.85 5.91
C LEU A 195 -22.03 -19.71 5.74
N LYS A 196 -22.78 -20.81 5.74
CA LYS A 196 -24.24 -20.80 5.65
C LYS A 196 -24.87 -20.01 6.79
N ALA A 197 -24.40 -20.21 8.02
CA ALA A 197 -24.91 -19.49 9.19
C ALA A 197 -24.63 -17.99 9.12
N ALA A 198 -23.44 -17.58 8.66
CA ALA A 198 -23.09 -16.18 8.41
C ALA A 198 -24.02 -15.52 7.37
N VAL A 199 -24.26 -16.21 6.26
CA VAL A 199 -25.15 -15.73 5.19
C VAL A 199 -26.60 -15.60 5.67
N GLU A 200 -27.13 -16.60 6.39
CA GLU A 200 -28.49 -16.55 6.94
C GLU A 200 -28.67 -15.40 7.94
N ALA A 201 -27.71 -15.20 8.84
CA ALA A 201 -27.75 -14.09 9.78
C ALA A 201 -27.72 -12.72 9.07
N SER A 202 -26.92 -12.62 8.00
CA SER A 202 -26.84 -11.40 7.17
C SER A 202 -28.13 -11.13 6.41
N LEU A 203 -28.74 -12.16 5.81
CA LEU A 203 -30.04 -12.05 5.12
C LEU A 203 -31.12 -11.58 6.08
N ASN A 204 -31.18 -12.12 7.30
CA ASN A 204 -32.14 -11.73 8.33
C ASN A 204 -32.03 -10.24 8.71
N LEU A 205 -30.82 -9.67 8.73
CA LEU A 205 -30.62 -8.23 8.91
C LEU A 205 -31.12 -7.45 7.69
N LEU A 206 -30.70 -7.86 6.50
CA LEU A 206 -30.98 -7.14 5.26
C LEU A 206 -32.49 -7.13 4.91
N GLU A 207 -33.20 -8.24 5.13
CA GLU A 207 -34.64 -8.37 4.83
C GLU A 207 -35.50 -7.41 5.68
N LYS A 208 -35.06 -7.11 6.89
CA LYS A 208 -35.74 -6.18 7.82
C LYS A 208 -35.42 -4.71 7.53
N SER A 209 -34.46 -4.44 6.64
CA SER A 209 -33.93 -3.09 6.40
C SER A 209 -34.42 -2.54 5.06
N GLN A 210 -34.85 -1.28 5.07
CA GLN A 210 -35.26 -0.56 3.85
C GLN A 210 -34.09 0.22 3.24
N ARG A 211 -33.29 0.88 4.08
CA ARG A 211 -32.13 1.70 3.68
C ARG A 211 -30.84 0.97 4.02
N VAL A 212 -30.29 0.33 3.01
CA VAL A 212 -29.01 -0.39 3.14
C VAL A 212 -27.90 0.46 2.51
N THR A 213 -26.83 0.69 3.24
CA THR A 213 -25.62 1.34 2.72
C THR A 213 -24.42 0.41 2.90
N MET A 214 -23.59 0.31 1.86
CA MET A 214 -22.32 -0.39 1.88
C MET A 214 -21.18 0.60 2.10
N ILE A 215 -20.22 0.26 2.99
CA ILE A 215 -18.98 0.99 3.22
C ILE A 215 -17.83 0.06 2.82
N VAL A 216 -17.08 0.43 1.78
CA VAL A 216 -15.96 -0.40 1.28
C VAL A 216 -14.65 0.10 1.88
N GLY A 217 -13.90 -0.79 2.51
CA GLY A 217 -12.61 -0.52 3.13
C GLY A 217 -11.43 -1.06 2.34
N SER A 218 -10.22 -0.71 2.78
CA SER A 218 -8.97 -0.97 2.03
C SER A 218 -8.56 -2.44 1.96
N LYS A 219 -8.97 -3.27 2.92
CA LYS A 219 -8.62 -4.70 2.91
C LYS A 219 -9.37 -5.51 1.84
N VAL A 220 -10.33 -4.91 1.12
CA VAL A 220 -11.02 -5.57 -0.02
C VAL A 220 -10.03 -5.96 -1.12
N ARG A 221 -8.96 -5.17 -1.33
CA ARG A 221 -7.88 -5.51 -2.27
C ARG A 221 -7.12 -6.76 -1.81
N ALA A 222 -6.68 -6.80 -0.56
CA ALA A 222 -5.96 -7.95 -0.01
C ALA A 222 -6.79 -9.25 -0.07
N ALA A 223 -8.12 -9.13 0.10
CA ALA A 223 -9.06 -10.24 -0.02
C ALA A 223 -9.41 -10.60 -1.49
N HIS A 224 -8.91 -9.86 -2.48
CA HIS A 224 -9.30 -10.00 -3.90
C HIS A 224 -10.82 -10.03 -4.11
N ALA A 225 -11.55 -9.20 -3.38
CA ALA A 225 -13.02 -9.25 -3.29
C ALA A 225 -13.73 -8.05 -3.96
N GLN A 226 -13.02 -7.26 -4.79
CA GLN A 226 -13.59 -6.05 -5.44
C GLN A 226 -14.79 -6.41 -6.33
N THR A 227 -14.64 -7.40 -7.21
CA THR A 227 -15.70 -7.87 -8.11
C THR A 227 -16.91 -8.39 -7.33
N GLN A 228 -16.70 -9.18 -6.28
CA GLN A 228 -17.78 -9.69 -5.44
C GLN A 228 -18.51 -8.58 -4.68
N THR A 229 -17.76 -7.54 -4.28
CA THR A 229 -18.33 -6.36 -3.63
C THR A 229 -19.24 -5.58 -4.59
N GLU A 230 -18.80 -5.37 -5.83
CA GLU A 230 -19.60 -4.71 -6.88
C GLU A 230 -20.87 -5.54 -7.19
N HIS A 231 -20.74 -6.85 -7.40
CA HIS A 231 -21.88 -7.74 -7.64
C HIS A 231 -22.89 -7.75 -6.48
N LEU A 232 -22.43 -7.74 -5.23
CA LEU A 232 -23.34 -7.64 -4.09
C LEU A 232 -24.06 -6.29 -4.04
N ALA A 233 -23.36 -5.20 -4.34
CA ALA A 233 -23.96 -3.86 -4.42
C ALA A 233 -25.04 -3.77 -5.49
N ASP A 234 -24.78 -4.33 -6.69
CA ASP A 234 -25.77 -4.44 -7.77
C ASP A 234 -27.00 -5.26 -7.33
N LYS A 235 -26.74 -6.41 -6.70
CA LYS A 235 -27.81 -7.33 -6.26
C LYS A 235 -28.74 -6.69 -5.22
N LEU A 236 -28.15 -5.95 -4.28
CA LEU A 236 -28.90 -5.28 -3.21
C LEU A 236 -29.49 -3.93 -3.65
N GLY A 237 -29.08 -3.38 -4.80
CA GLY A 237 -29.47 -2.04 -5.23
C GLY A 237 -29.16 -0.97 -4.16
N CYS A 238 -28.08 -1.15 -3.41
CA CYS A 238 -27.77 -0.30 -2.27
C CYS A 238 -26.84 0.87 -2.63
N ALA A 239 -26.86 1.90 -1.79
CA ALA A 239 -25.88 2.97 -1.85
C ALA A 239 -24.51 2.45 -1.38
N VAL A 240 -23.44 2.92 -2.03
CA VAL A 240 -22.06 2.53 -1.71
C VAL A 240 -21.22 3.76 -1.43
N THR A 241 -20.55 3.76 -0.29
CA THR A 241 -19.50 4.70 0.05
C THR A 241 -18.18 3.96 0.20
N ILE A 242 -17.06 4.64 0.05
CA ILE A 242 -15.73 4.08 0.28
C ILE A 242 -15.06 4.78 1.45
N MET A 243 -14.19 4.08 2.18
CA MET A 243 -13.25 4.70 3.12
C MET A 243 -12.10 5.38 2.35
N ALA A 244 -11.44 6.38 2.94
CA ALA A 244 -10.37 7.13 2.27
C ALA A 244 -9.28 6.21 1.69
N ALA A 245 -8.78 5.25 2.49
CA ALA A 245 -7.77 4.29 2.05
C ALA A 245 -8.27 3.27 1.00
N ALA A 246 -9.57 3.25 0.69
CA ALA A 246 -10.17 2.38 -0.33
C ALA A 246 -10.45 3.13 -1.65
N LYS A 247 -9.90 4.33 -1.83
CA LYS A 247 -9.99 5.08 -3.09
C LYS A 247 -9.52 4.20 -4.25
N SER A 248 -10.31 4.09 -5.31
CA SER A 248 -10.15 3.20 -6.47
C SER A 248 -10.50 1.71 -6.27
N PHE A 249 -10.88 1.24 -5.08
CA PHE A 249 -11.20 -0.18 -4.86
C PHE A 249 -12.68 -0.52 -5.09
N PHE A 250 -13.49 0.47 -5.36
CA PHE A 250 -14.85 0.36 -5.86
C PHE A 250 -15.03 1.38 -7.01
N PRO A 251 -15.69 1.02 -8.12
CA PRO A 251 -15.80 1.91 -9.28
C PRO A 251 -16.69 3.13 -8.98
N GLU A 252 -16.15 4.32 -9.27
CA GLU A 252 -16.85 5.59 -8.99
C GLU A 252 -17.96 5.91 -10.01
N ASP A 253 -17.95 5.26 -11.17
CA ASP A 253 -19.01 5.32 -12.18
C ASP A 253 -20.18 4.37 -11.90
N HIS A 254 -20.11 3.57 -10.83
CA HIS A 254 -21.19 2.67 -10.42
C HIS A 254 -22.41 3.49 -9.97
N LYS A 255 -23.61 3.11 -10.42
CA LYS A 255 -24.86 3.82 -10.16
C LYS A 255 -25.18 4.00 -8.66
N GLY A 256 -24.73 3.08 -7.82
CA GLY A 256 -24.86 3.11 -6.36
C GLY A 256 -23.81 3.95 -5.64
N PHE A 257 -22.73 4.38 -6.31
CA PHE A 257 -21.64 5.12 -5.67
C PHE A 257 -22.10 6.48 -5.13
N ARG A 258 -21.74 6.79 -3.87
CA ARG A 258 -22.13 8.02 -3.15
C ARG A 258 -20.94 8.75 -2.53
N GLY A 259 -19.71 8.45 -2.99
CA GLY A 259 -18.50 9.14 -2.58
C GLY A 259 -17.83 8.52 -1.36
N LEU A 260 -17.07 9.35 -0.69
CA LEU A 260 -16.22 8.99 0.45
C LEU A 260 -16.97 9.14 1.77
N TYR A 261 -16.95 8.10 2.60
CA TYR A 261 -17.34 8.19 4.01
C TYR A 261 -16.10 8.35 4.90
N TRP A 262 -16.02 9.51 5.54
CA TRP A 262 -14.92 9.86 6.44
C TRP A 262 -15.43 10.80 7.54
N GLY A 263 -16.47 10.38 8.24
CA GLY A 263 -17.13 11.22 9.25
C GLY A 263 -17.55 12.58 8.71
N ASP A 264 -17.28 13.62 9.46
CA ASP A 264 -17.66 15.00 9.10
C ASP A 264 -16.76 15.65 8.02
N VAL A 265 -15.76 14.90 7.51
CA VAL A 265 -14.98 15.25 6.33
C VAL A 265 -15.32 14.39 5.11
N SER A 266 -16.45 13.71 5.15
CA SER A 266 -17.01 12.92 4.05
C SER A 266 -17.33 13.77 2.81
N SER A 267 -17.51 13.09 1.68
CA SER A 267 -18.15 13.69 0.50
C SER A 267 -19.56 14.21 0.86
N PRO A 268 -20.06 15.24 0.18
CA PRO A 268 -21.38 15.81 0.47
C PRO A 268 -22.49 14.73 0.51
N GLY A 269 -23.27 14.70 1.59
CA GLY A 269 -24.36 13.75 1.80
C GLY A 269 -23.96 12.34 2.25
N ALA A 270 -22.68 11.93 2.14
CA ALA A 270 -22.26 10.56 2.46
C ALA A 270 -22.34 10.26 3.98
N GLN A 271 -22.05 11.22 4.84
CA GLN A 271 -22.18 11.06 6.28
C GLN A 271 -23.67 10.83 6.66
N GLU A 272 -24.55 11.69 6.20
CA GLU A 272 -26.00 11.60 6.48
C GLU A 272 -26.59 10.28 5.98
N LEU A 273 -26.14 9.83 4.80
CA LEU A 273 -26.55 8.55 4.22
C LEU A 273 -26.19 7.37 5.14
N VAL A 274 -24.96 7.33 5.64
CA VAL A 274 -24.50 6.27 6.54
C VAL A 274 -25.24 6.33 7.88
N GLU A 275 -25.38 7.51 8.47
CA GLU A 275 -26.04 7.69 9.77
C GLU A 275 -27.55 7.37 9.76
N LYS A 276 -28.22 7.53 8.62
CA LYS A 276 -29.64 7.24 8.45
C LYS A 276 -29.95 5.83 7.95
N SER A 277 -28.93 4.99 7.76
CA SER A 277 -29.10 3.63 7.25
C SER A 277 -29.70 2.70 8.30
N ASP A 278 -30.63 1.85 7.88
CA ASP A 278 -31.22 0.80 8.72
C ASP A 278 -30.29 -0.40 8.84
N ALA A 279 -29.45 -0.64 7.81
CA ALA A 279 -28.36 -1.59 7.84
C ALA A 279 -27.11 -1.04 7.16
N LEU A 280 -25.96 -1.29 7.75
CA LEU A 280 -24.63 -0.96 7.23
C LEU A 280 -23.87 -2.25 6.91
N ILE A 281 -23.39 -2.38 5.68
CA ILE A 281 -22.50 -3.46 5.26
C ILE A 281 -21.10 -2.88 5.18
N CYS A 282 -20.26 -3.17 6.17
CA CYS A 282 -18.86 -2.74 6.18
C CYS A 282 -17.99 -3.86 5.57
N VAL A 283 -17.57 -3.68 4.31
CA VAL A 283 -16.76 -4.66 3.58
C VAL A 283 -15.28 -4.33 3.76
N ALA A 284 -14.58 -5.21 4.47
CA ALA A 284 -13.13 -5.14 4.69
C ALA A 284 -12.62 -3.77 5.19
N PRO A 285 -13.27 -3.15 6.20
CA PRO A 285 -12.89 -1.83 6.69
C PRO A 285 -11.62 -1.88 7.54
N VAL A 286 -10.99 -0.70 7.70
CA VAL A 286 -9.99 -0.42 8.73
C VAL A 286 -10.47 0.76 9.55
N PHE A 287 -10.92 0.51 10.76
CA PHE A 287 -11.35 1.55 11.70
C PHE A 287 -10.21 1.89 12.67
N ASN A 288 -9.49 2.96 12.38
CA ASN A 288 -8.48 3.54 13.24
C ASN A 288 -8.82 5.01 13.54
N ASP A 289 -7.99 5.69 14.30
CA ASP A 289 -8.16 7.11 14.66
C ASP A 289 -8.21 8.04 13.43
N TYR A 290 -7.44 7.74 12.38
CA TYR A 290 -7.40 8.50 11.14
C TYR A 290 -8.66 8.27 10.28
N SER A 291 -9.02 7.03 10.06
CA SER A 291 -10.18 6.66 9.24
C SER A 291 -11.52 7.01 9.89
N THR A 292 -11.56 7.12 11.22
CA THR A 292 -12.75 7.50 11.99
C THR A 292 -12.74 8.95 12.48
N VAL A 293 -11.78 9.76 12.00
CA VAL A 293 -11.66 11.18 12.37
C VAL A 293 -11.63 11.39 13.89
N GLY A 294 -10.62 10.80 14.53
CA GLY A 294 -10.47 10.85 15.98
C GLY A 294 -11.54 10.09 16.75
N TRP A 295 -11.99 8.94 16.23
CA TRP A 295 -13.03 8.08 16.82
C TRP A 295 -14.44 8.68 16.82
N THR A 296 -14.69 9.73 16.01
CA THR A 296 -16.00 10.38 15.93
C THR A 296 -16.95 9.70 14.94
N ALA A 297 -16.43 8.91 13.99
CA ALA A 297 -17.18 8.31 12.88
C ALA A 297 -16.98 6.79 12.80
N TRP A 298 -17.29 6.08 13.88
CA TRP A 298 -17.17 4.64 13.95
C TRP A 298 -18.55 3.97 13.91
N PRO A 299 -18.92 3.26 12.81
CA PRO A 299 -20.18 2.51 12.74
C PRO A 299 -20.25 1.45 13.84
N LYS A 300 -21.29 1.45 14.64
CA LYS A 300 -21.52 0.55 15.75
C LYS A 300 -23.00 0.19 15.87
N GLY A 301 -23.27 -0.98 16.41
CA GLY A 301 -24.62 -1.41 16.74
C GLY A 301 -25.04 -2.69 16.04
N ASP A 302 -26.25 -3.14 16.35
CA ASP A 302 -26.80 -4.42 15.85
C ASP A 302 -27.19 -4.36 14.36
N ASN A 303 -27.22 -3.16 13.79
CA ASN A 303 -27.49 -2.93 12.36
C ASN A 303 -26.22 -2.95 11.48
N VAL A 304 -25.06 -3.33 12.04
CA VAL A 304 -23.80 -3.42 11.30
C VAL A 304 -23.49 -4.86 10.97
N LEU A 305 -23.34 -5.16 9.67
CA LEU A 305 -22.71 -6.34 9.12
C LEU A 305 -21.24 -6.00 8.85
N LEU A 306 -20.33 -6.54 9.66
CA LEU A 306 -18.89 -6.35 9.50
C LEU A 306 -18.32 -7.58 8.80
N ALA A 307 -17.93 -7.44 7.53
CA ALA A 307 -17.33 -8.48 6.71
C ALA A 307 -15.82 -8.20 6.52
N GLU A 308 -14.99 -8.90 7.26
CA GLU A 308 -13.53 -8.81 7.21
C GLU A 308 -12.93 -9.92 6.31
N PRO A 309 -11.65 -9.89 5.95
CA PRO A 309 -11.08 -10.85 4.99
C PRO A 309 -11.33 -12.34 5.25
N ASN A 310 -11.42 -12.74 6.53
CA ASN A 310 -11.55 -14.14 6.95
C ASN A 310 -12.60 -14.39 8.04
N ARG A 311 -13.45 -13.40 8.33
CA ARG A 311 -14.54 -13.51 9.30
C ARG A 311 -15.66 -12.51 9.03
N VAL A 312 -16.84 -12.83 9.53
CA VAL A 312 -18.03 -11.97 9.44
C VAL A 312 -18.65 -11.83 10.83
N THR A 313 -18.96 -10.59 11.22
CA THR A 313 -19.68 -10.31 12.47
C THR A 313 -21.00 -9.62 12.14
N VAL A 314 -22.10 -10.19 12.63
CA VAL A 314 -23.46 -9.67 12.47
C VAL A 314 -24.32 -10.06 13.66
N GLY A 315 -25.14 -9.12 14.16
CA GLY A 315 -25.99 -9.35 15.33
C GLY A 315 -25.20 -9.77 16.58
N GLY A 316 -23.99 -9.24 16.77
CA GLY A 316 -23.11 -9.55 17.90
C GLY A 316 -22.44 -10.93 17.82
N LYS A 317 -22.62 -11.70 16.73
CA LYS A 317 -22.03 -13.04 16.56
C LYS A 317 -21.01 -13.03 15.43
N THR A 318 -19.86 -13.69 15.67
CA THR A 318 -18.75 -13.83 14.70
C THR A 318 -18.72 -15.23 14.10
N TYR A 319 -18.49 -15.31 12.78
CA TYR A 319 -18.38 -16.51 11.97
C TYR A 319 -17.05 -16.50 11.23
N GLU A 320 -16.35 -17.63 11.21
CA GLU A 320 -15.00 -17.80 10.63
C GLU A 320 -14.92 -19.10 9.82
N GLY A 321 -13.76 -19.35 9.17
CA GLY A 321 -13.53 -20.59 8.40
C GLY A 321 -13.87 -20.49 6.91
N PHE A 322 -13.99 -19.27 6.39
CA PHE A 322 -14.21 -18.97 4.98
C PHE A 322 -13.58 -17.60 4.64
N THR A 323 -13.42 -17.33 3.35
CA THR A 323 -12.89 -16.04 2.86
C THR A 323 -14.01 -15.03 2.63
N LEU A 324 -13.64 -13.75 2.60
CA LEU A 324 -14.57 -12.66 2.24
C LEU A 324 -15.20 -12.90 0.86
N ARG A 325 -14.44 -13.39 -0.12
CA ARG A 325 -14.96 -13.68 -1.45
C ARG A 325 -16.11 -14.69 -1.42
N GLU A 326 -15.88 -15.82 -0.77
CA GLU A 326 -16.89 -16.88 -0.63
C GLU A 326 -18.14 -16.38 0.07
N PHE A 327 -17.96 -15.60 1.13
CA PHE A 327 -19.10 -14.99 1.83
C PHE A 327 -19.91 -14.04 0.95
N LEU A 328 -19.24 -13.09 0.26
CA LEU A 328 -19.92 -12.11 -0.60
C LEU A 328 -20.62 -12.80 -1.79
N GLU A 329 -20.00 -13.82 -2.39
CA GLU A 329 -20.59 -14.64 -3.46
C GLU A 329 -21.85 -15.36 -3.00
N GLU A 330 -21.80 -16.06 -1.87
CA GLU A 330 -22.94 -16.80 -1.34
C GLU A 330 -24.06 -15.86 -0.86
N LEU A 331 -23.71 -14.72 -0.27
CA LEU A 331 -24.69 -13.70 0.11
C LEU A 331 -25.38 -13.13 -1.12
N ALA A 332 -24.64 -12.78 -2.18
CA ALA A 332 -25.21 -12.26 -3.42
C ALA A 332 -26.10 -13.27 -4.14
N LYS A 333 -25.74 -14.57 -4.13
CA LYS A 333 -26.59 -15.64 -4.70
C LYS A 333 -27.93 -15.76 -4.00
N LYS A 334 -27.98 -15.62 -2.66
CA LYS A 334 -29.18 -15.85 -1.85
C LYS A 334 -30.00 -14.59 -1.59
N ALA A 335 -29.39 -13.41 -1.65
CA ALA A 335 -30.09 -12.16 -1.43
C ALA A 335 -31.16 -11.90 -2.52
N SER A 336 -32.29 -11.33 -2.10
CA SER A 336 -33.33 -10.86 -3.02
C SER A 336 -32.82 -9.62 -3.77
N SER A 337 -33.05 -9.58 -5.08
CA SER A 337 -32.73 -8.39 -5.88
C SER A 337 -33.60 -7.23 -5.48
N ARG A 338 -32.99 -6.07 -5.31
CA ARG A 338 -33.68 -4.82 -5.01
C ARG A 338 -33.43 -3.80 -6.13
N PRO A 339 -34.41 -2.97 -6.49
CA PRO A 339 -34.14 -1.85 -7.37
C PRO A 339 -33.19 -0.88 -6.68
N LEU A 340 -32.29 -0.29 -7.45
CA LEU A 340 -31.42 0.77 -6.93
C LEU A 340 -32.31 1.91 -6.42
N THR A 341 -32.15 2.27 -5.16
CA THR A 341 -32.88 3.40 -4.57
C THR A 341 -32.42 4.67 -5.29
N ALA A 342 -33.30 5.28 -6.06
CA ALA A 342 -33.02 6.52 -6.80
C ALA A 342 -32.78 7.66 -5.80
N GLN A 343 -31.55 7.86 -5.41
CA GLN A 343 -31.08 9.13 -4.86
C GLN A 343 -30.36 9.86 -5.98
N GLU A 344 -30.63 11.14 -6.13
CA GLU A 344 -29.93 11.96 -7.12
C GLU A 344 -28.42 11.82 -6.92
N SER A 345 -27.73 11.49 -7.99
CA SER A 345 -26.26 11.40 -8.01
C SER A 345 -25.72 12.82 -7.83
N GLN A 346 -25.39 13.18 -6.58
CA GLN A 346 -24.61 14.40 -6.35
C GLN A 346 -23.19 14.15 -6.82
N LYS A 347 -22.62 15.12 -7.54
CA LYS A 347 -21.19 15.10 -7.85
C LYS A 347 -20.41 15.07 -6.53
N HIS A 348 -19.58 14.06 -6.36
CA HIS A 348 -18.82 13.83 -5.12
C HIS A 348 -17.55 14.67 -5.05
N THR A 349 -17.12 15.22 -6.19
CA THR A 349 -15.90 16.00 -6.33
C THR A 349 -16.24 17.49 -6.41
N PRO A 350 -15.53 18.34 -5.65
CA PRO A 350 -15.67 19.78 -5.79
C PRO A 350 -15.31 20.23 -7.20
N VAL A 351 -16.15 21.06 -7.81
CA VAL A 351 -15.79 21.72 -9.07
C VAL A 351 -14.73 22.78 -8.76
N ILE A 352 -13.54 22.61 -9.31
CA ILE A 352 -12.45 23.59 -9.23
C ILE A 352 -12.40 24.32 -10.56
N GLU A 353 -12.67 25.63 -10.54
CA GLU A 353 -12.59 26.47 -11.74
C GLU A 353 -11.14 26.65 -12.18
N PRO A 354 -10.83 26.56 -13.49
CA PRO A 354 -9.50 26.75 -14.00
C PRO A 354 -8.94 28.14 -13.67
N ALA A 355 -7.72 28.19 -13.17
CA ALA A 355 -7.03 29.45 -12.95
C ALA A 355 -6.49 30.04 -14.27
N LYS A 356 -6.28 31.36 -14.33
CA LYS A 356 -5.57 32.00 -15.44
C LYS A 356 -4.13 31.51 -15.49
N ALA A 357 -3.52 31.46 -16.68
CA ALA A 357 -2.17 30.93 -16.87
C ALA A 357 -1.10 31.67 -16.03
N ASP A 358 -1.24 32.98 -15.86
CA ASP A 358 -0.34 33.82 -15.06
C ASP A 358 -0.67 33.83 -13.55
N ALA A 359 -1.77 33.19 -13.16
CA ALA A 359 -2.14 33.11 -11.76
C ALA A 359 -1.14 32.25 -10.99
N ARG A 360 -0.83 32.67 -9.75
CA ARG A 360 -0.01 31.88 -8.84
C ARG A 360 -0.59 30.48 -8.68
N LEU A 361 0.29 29.48 -8.67
CA LEU A 361 -0.11 28.10 -8.47
C LEU A 361 -0.68 27.90 -7.06
N THR A 362 -1.86 27.27 -7.02
CA THR A 362 -2.54 26.87 -5.77
C THR A 362 -2.68 25.35 -5.69
N ASN A 363 -2.90 24.86 -4.46
CA ASN A 363 -3.17 23.46 -4.21
C ASN A 363 -4.39 22.95 -5.01
N ASP A 364 -5.44 23.76 -5.11
CA ASP A 364 -6.64 23.44 -5.88
C ASP A 364 -6.35 23.34 -7.38
N GLU A 365 -5.64 24.30 -7.96
CA GLU A 365 -5.29 24.28 -9.39
C GLU A 365 -4.35 23.14 -9.73
N MET A 366 -3.35 22.85 -8.88
CA MET A 366 -2.49 21.68 -9.03
C MET A 366 -3.30 20.39 -9.07
N THR A 367 -4.20 20.22 -8.10
CA THR A 367 -5.07 19.03 -8.01
C THR A 367 -5.96 18.90 -9.25
N ARG A 368 -6.54 20.00 -9.72
CA ARG A 368 -7.38 20.03 -10.94
C ARG A 368 -6.59 19.57 -12.18
N GLN A 369 -5.37 20.09 -12.36
CA GLN A 369 -4.55 19.71 -13.51
C GLN A 369 -4.10 18.25 -13.44
N ILE A 370 -3.74 17.75 -12.26
CA ILE A 370 -3.42 16.32 -12.06
C ILE A 370 -4.64 15.45 -12.34
N ASN A 371 -5.81 15.82 -11.81
CA ASN A 371 -7.05 15.06 -12.07
C ASN A 371 -7.36 14.97 -13.58
N ALA A 372 -7.12 16.04 -14.34
CA ALA A 372 -7.31 16.04 -15.78
C ALA A 372 -6.32 15.13 -16.55
N MET A 373 -5.27 14.63 -15.89
CA MET A 373 -4.34 13.66 -16.48
C MET A 373 -4.79 12.21 -16.32
N LEU A 374 -5.68 11.92 -15.38
CA LEU A 374 -6.04 10.56 -15.01
C LEU A 374 -6.81 9.86 -16.15
N THR A 375 -6.39 8.65 -16.45
CA THR A 375 -7.01 7.75 -17.42
C THR A 375 -7.23 6.38 -16.79
N SER A 376 -7.90 5.45 -17.47
CA SER A 376 -8.05 4.06 -17.03
C SER A 376 -6.71 3.38 -16.69
N ASP A 377 -5.64 3.80 -17.34
CA ASP A 377 -4.31 3.19 -17.23
C ASP A 377 -3.38 3.96 -16.27
N THR A 378 -3.92 4.92 -15.51
CA THR A 378 -3.13 5.67 -14.54
C THR A 378 -3.07 4.96 -13.19
N THR A 379 -1.89 4.91 -12.58
CA THR A 379 -1.68 4.65 -11.16
C THR A 379 -1.19 5.93 -10.50
N LEU A 380 -1.96 6.46 -9.56
CA LEU A 380 -1.61 7.60 -8.72
C LEU A 380 -1.15 7.10 -7.35
N VAL A 381 0.11 7.34 -7.01
CA VAL A 381 0.64 7.14 -5.66
C VAL A 381 0.57 8.48 -4.94
N ALA A 382 -0.10 8.53 -3.79
CA ALA A 382 -0.24 9.77 -3.03
C ALA A 382 0.33 9.61 -1.61
N GLU A 383 1.32 10.43 -1.33
CA GLU A 383 2.09 10.43 -0.08
C GLU A 383 1.25 10.81 1.14
N THR A 384 1.69 10.38 2.31
CA THR A 384 1.18 10.82 3.61
C THR A 384 1.22 12.35 3.72
N GLY A 385 0.07 12.94 4.00
CA GLY A 385 -0.09 14.40 4.10
C GLY A 385 -1.26 14.93 3.28
N ASP A 386 -1.22 16.19 2.83
CA ASP A 386 -2.31 16.78 2.03
C ASP A 386 -2.50 16.09 0.67
N SER A 387 -1.50 15.33 0.21
CA SER A 387 -1.63 14.49 -0.99
C SER A 387 -2.74 13.44 -0.86
N TRP A 388 -2.97 12.86 0.35
CA TRP A 388 -4.12 11.98 0.58
C TRP A 388 -5.45 12.70 0.33
N PHE A 389 -5.60 13.91 0.91
CA PHE A 389 -6.83 14.68 0.82
C PHE A 389 -7.07 15.15 -0.62
N ASN A 390 -6.00 15.49 -1.34
CA ASN A 390 -6.08 15.81 -2.76
C ASN A 390 -6.49 14.59 -3.59
N ALA A 391 -5.86 13.44 -3.41
CA ALA A 391 -6.19 12.21 -4.14
C ALA A 391 -7.63 11.75 -3.88
N THR A 392 -8.11 11.86 -2.63
CA THR A 392 -9.48 11.42 -2.27
C THR A 392 -10.58 12.27 -2.88
N ARG A 393 -10.30 13.52 -3.28
CA ARG A 393 -11.26 14.42 -3.93
C ARG A 393 -11.18 14.45 -5.46
N MET A 394 -10.28 13.65 -6.08
CA MET A 394 -10.20 13.50 -7.52
C MET A 394 -11.28 12.54 -8.04
N ASP A 395 -11.79 12.79 -9.26
CA ASP A 395 -12.65 11.84 -9.97
C ASP A 395 -11.80 10.79 -10.66
N LEU A 396 -12.13 9.53 -10.48
CA LEU A 396 -11.36 8.43 -11.04
C LEU A 396 -12.09 7.77 -12.21
N PRO A 397 -11.48 7.75 -13.41
CA PRO A 397 -11.92 6.86 -14.48
C PRO A 397 -11.88 5.39 -14.03
N ARG A 398 -12.85 4.58 -14.47
CA ARG A 398 -12.82 3.13 -14.20
C ARG A 398 -11.49 2.52 -14.68
N GLY A 399 -10.82 1.77 -13.83
CA GLY A 399 -9.50 1.20 -14.10
C GLY A 399 -8.32 2.03 -13.60
N ALA A 400 -8.49 3.32 -13.30
CA ALA A 400 -7.48 4.09 -12.58
C ALA A 400 -7.25 3.51 -11.19
N ARG A 401 -6.00 3.56 -10.72
CA ARG A 401 -5.59 3.08 -9.40
C ARG A 401 -5.07 4.23 -8.55
N VAL A 402 -5.40 4.20 -7.27
CA VAL A 402 -4.84 5.11 -6.26
C VAL A 402 -4.22 4.27 -5.15
N GLU A 403 -2.97 4.57 -4.82
CA GLU A 403 -2.22 3.93 -3.76
C GLU A 403 -1.96 4.92 -2.62
N LEU A 404 -2.43 4.54 -1.43
CA LEU A 404 -2.30 5.29 -0.18
C LEU A 404 -1.76 4.37 0.91
N GLU A 405 -0.95 4.90 1.82
CA GLU A 405 -0.52 4.21 3.02
C GLU A 405 -1.08 4.95 4.24
N MET A 406 -2.31 4.61 4.66
CA MET A 406 -3.00 5.34 5.74
C MET A 406 -2.96 4.64 7.10
N GLN A 407 -2.63 3.35 7.15
CA GLN A 407 -2.57 2.62 8.41
C GLN A 407 -1.20 2.75 9.08
N TRP A 408 -0.12 2.58 8.32
CA TRP A 408 1.24 2.76 8.83
C TRP A 408 1.65 4.22 8.81
N GLY A 409 1.38 4.91 7.69
CA GLY A 409 1.52 6.35 7.55
C GLY A 409 2.96 6.86 7.56
N HIS A 410 3.92 6.03 7.11
CA HIS A 410 5.33 6.43 7.05
C HIS A 410 5.54 7.46 5.95
N ILE A 411 5.92 8.70 6.32
CA ILE A 411 6.31 9.70 5.33
C ILE A 411 7.58 9.25 4.58
N GLY A 412 7.60 9.47 3.25
CA GLY A 412 8.69 9.03 2.38
C GLY A 412 8.52 7.63 1.77
N TRP A 413 7.49 6.85 2.16
CA TRP A 413 7.20 5.55 1.56
C TRP A 413 6.93 5.65 0.06
N SER A 414 6.34 6.75 -0.39
CA SER A 414 5.75 6.87 -1.73
C SER A 414 6.76 6.91 -2.86
N VAL A 415 7.96 7.47 -2.65
CA VAL A 415 9.00 7.54 -3.69
C VAL A 415 9.48 6.15 -4.07
N PRO A 416 10.01 5.31 -3.15
CA PRO A 416 10.39 3.94 -3.49
C PRO A 416 9.18 3.06 -3.84
N SER A 417 8.00 3.30 -3.24
CA SER A 417 6.79 2.57 -3.61
C SER A 417 6.34 2.87 -5.04
N ALA A 418 6.44 4.11 -5.51
CA ALA A 418 6.17 4.47 -6.91
C ALA A 418 7.17 3.80 -7.87
N PHE A 419 8.44 3.72 -7.48
CA PHE A 419 9.45 2.96 -8.21
C PHE A 419 9.06 1.49 -8.34
N GLY A 420 8.77 0.82 -7.22
CA GLY A 420 8.40 -0.59 -7.23
C GLY A 420 7.08 -0.86 -7.95
N ASN A 421 6.08 0.03 -7.81
CA ASN A 421 4.81 -0.08 -8.52
C ASN A 421 5.01 0.05 -10.06
N ALA A 422 5.87 0.98 -10.49
CA ALA A 422 6.21 1.13 -11.90
C ALA A 422 6.97 -0.08 -12.46
N MET A 423 7.86 -0.70 -11.67
CA MET A 423 8.49 -1.97 -12.05
C MET A 423 7.47 -3.11 -12.21
N GLY A 424 6.43 -3.12 -11.38
CA GLY A 424 5.39 -4.17 -11.38
C GLY A 424 4.28 -3.99 -12.42
N SER A 425 4.17 -2.82 -13.08
CA SER A 425 3.10 -2.50 -14.05
C SER A 425 3.54 -1.43 -15.06
N GLN A 426 4.60 -1.73 -15.81
CA GLN A 426 5.24 -0.79 -16.77
C GLN A 426 4.30 -0.33 -17.89
N GLU A 427 3.23 -1.06 -18.16
CA GLU A 427 2.19 -0.70 -19.14
C GLU A 427 1.32 0.49 -18.70
N ARG A 428 1.38 0.88 -17.42
CA ARG A 428 0.56 1.96 -16.85
C ARG A 428 1.32 3.29 -16.79
N GLN A 429 0.57 4.38 -16.77
CA GLN A 429 1.12 5.70 -16.45
C GLN A 429 1.22 5.85 -14.93
N HIS A 430 2.41 6.10 -14.41
CA HIS A 430 2.62 6.32 -12.97
C HIS A 430 2.75 7.81 -12.66
N ILE A 431 1.94 8.26 -11.71
CA ILE A 431 1.95 9.62 -11.16
C ILE A 431 2.20 9.50 -9.65
N LEU A 432 3.13 10.29 -9.14
CA LEU A 432 3.42 10.42 -7.73
C LEU A 432 3.09 11.85 -7.28
N MET A 433 2.31 11.97 -6.20
CA MET A 433 2.13 13.22 -5.46
C MET A 433 2.84 13.10 -4.11
N VAL A 434 3.85 13.93 -3.86
CA VAL A 434 4.68 13.86 -2.65
C VAL A 434 5.00 15.24 -2.12
N GLY A 435 4.89 15.43 -0.79
CA GLY A 435 5.32 16.66 -0.12
C GLY A 435 6.84 16.74 0.00
N ASP A 436 7.35 17.97 0.07
CA ASP A 436 8.78 18.26 0.17
C ASP A 436 9.45 17.57 1.37
N GLY A 437 8.81 17.57 2.53
CA GLY A 437 9.35 16.95 3.74
C GLY A 437 9.41 15.43 3.65
N SER A 438 8.38 14.80 3.11
CA SER A 438 8.35 13.35 2.89
C SER A 438 9.37 12.91 1.85
N PHE A 439 9.50 13.67 0.77
CA PHE A 439 10.46 13.40 -0.29
C PHE A 439 11.91 13.35 0.23
N GLN A 440 12.27 14.22 1.20
CA GLN A 440 13.62 14.25 1.76
C GLN A 440 14.06 12.95 2.44
N LEU A 441 13.14 12.10 2.88
CA LEU A 441 13.48 10.85 3.56
C LEU A 441 14.05 9.77 2.61
N THR A 442 13.58 9.75 1.35
CA THR A 442 13.84 8.66 0.41
C THR A 442 14.15 9.14 -1.01
N ALA A 443 14.49 10.42 -1.17
CA ALA A 443 14.73 11.09 -2.45
C ALA A 443 15.73 10.35 -3.36
N GLN A 444 16.73 9.68 -2.76
CA GLN A 444 17.78 8.97 -3.49
C GLN A 444 17.24 7.84 -4.38
N GLU A 445 16.05 7.29 -4.11
CA GLU A 445 15.45 6.25 -4.94
C GLU A 445 15.05 6.76 -6.35
N MET A 446 15.01 8.08 -6.53
CA MET A 446 14.89 8.70 -7.85
C MET A 446 16.00 8.26 -8.81
N ALA A 447 17.22 8.03 -8.29
CA ALA A 447 18.33 7.54 -9.10
C ALA A 447 18.05 6.15 -9.71
N GLN A 448 17.26 5.30 -9.01
CA GLN A 448 16.86 4.02 -9.57
C GLN A 448 15.79 4.17 -10.64
N MET A 449 14.85 5.13 -10.51
CA MET A 449 13.91 5.44 -11.59
C MET A 449 14.64 5.90 -12.85
N VAL A 450 15.72 6.67 -12.73
CA VAL A 450 16.60 7.05 -13.84
C VAL A 450 17.29 5.82 -14.44
N ARG A 451 17.93 5.00 -13.59
CA ARG A 451 18.63 3.78 -14.00
C ARG A 451 17.76 2.81 -14.81
N TYR A 452 16.51 2.61 -14.37
CA TYR A 452 15.56 1.71 -15.01
C TYR A 452 14.66 2.41 -16.05
N LYS A 453 14.95 3.67 -16.38
CA LYS A 453 14.26 4.48 -17.40
C LYS A 453 12.73 4.52 -17.22
N LEU A 454 12.27 4.63 -15.98
CA LEU A 454 10.85 4.62 -15.67
C LEU A 454 10.24 6.02 -15.85
N PRO A 455 9.22 6.20 -16.70
CA PRO A 455 8.62 7.50 -16.98
C PRO A 455 7.59 7.90 -15.90
N VAL A 456 8.01 7.90 -14.63
CA VAL A 456 7.18 8.32 -13.51
C VAL A 456 7.09 9.85 -13.48
N ILE A 457 5.88 10.41 -13.40
CA ILE A 457 5.67 11.85 -13.26
C ILE A 457 5.45 12.19 -11.78
N ILE A 458 6.37 12.97 -11.20
CA ILE A 458 6.37 13.33 -9.79
C ILE A 458 5.95 14.78 -9.63
N PHE A 459 4.82 15.01 -8.97
CA PHE A 459 4.40 16.33 -8.49
C PHE A 459 4.88 16.48 -7.05
N LEU A 460 5.99 17.21 -6.88
CA LEU A 460 6.53 17.51 -5.58
C LEU A 460 5.92 18.81 -5.08
N VAL A 461 5.14 18.72 -4.01
CA VAL A 461 4.49 19.86 -3.36
C VAL A 461 5.50 20.55 -2.46
N ASN A 462 6.07 21.68 -2.92
CA ASN A 462 7.00 22.49 -2.15
C ASN A 462 6.23 23.59 -1.42
N ASN A 463 5.88 23.34 -0.17
CA ASN A 463 5.29 24.27 0.77
C ASN A 463 6.16 24.51 2.01
N ARG A 464 7.41 24.02 1.99
CA ARG A 464 8.49 24.22 2.98
C ARG A 464 8.20 23.62 4.34
N GLY A 465 7.57 22.45 4.41
CA GLY A 465 7.38 21.73 5.67
C GLY A 465 6.19 20.79 5.76
N TYR A 466 5.92 20.33 6.97
CA TYR A 466 4.92 19.32 7.27
C TYR A 466 3.55 19.94 7.56
N VAL A 467 2.77 20.26 6.53
CA VAL A 467 1.47 20.94 6.68
C VAL A 467 0.45 20.10 7.44
N ILE A 468 0.48 18.77 7.31
CA ILE A 468 -0.40 17.89 8.08
C ILE A 468 -0.11 17.99 9.59
N GLU A 469 1.15 18.06 9.98
CA GLU A 469 1.55 18.23 11.39
C GLU A 469 1.13 19.60 11.91
N ILE A 470 1.28 20.66 11.11
CA ILE A 470 0.79 22.01 11.46
C ILE A 470 -0.72 21.99 11.74
N ALA A 471 -1.49 21.22 10.99
CA ALA A 471 -2.95 21.10 11.19
C ALA A 471 -3.31 20.36 12.49
N ILE A 472 -2.42 19.51 13.00
CA ILE A 472 -2.58 18.78 14.26
C ILE A 472 -2.01 19.59 15.42
N HIS A 473 -0.73 19.99 15.33
CA HIS A 473 -0.03 20.78 16.35
C HIS A 473 1.15 21.52 15.73
N ASP A 474 1.10 22.87 15.71
CA ASP A 474 2.16 23.67 15.11
C ASP A 474 3.36 23.87 16.05
N GLY A 475 4.55 23.95 15.45
CA GLY A 475 5.80 24.18 16.14
C GLY A 475 7.01 24.28 15.20
N PRO A 476 8.19 24.71 15.68
CA PRO A 476 9.37 24.91 14.84
C PRO A 476 9.89 23.63 14.18
N TYR A 477 9.54 22.48 14.70
CA TYR A 477 9.88 21.15 14.16
C TYR A 477 9.11 20.80 12.87
N ASN A 478 8.09 21.57 12.52
CA ASN A 478 7.33 21.38 11.27
C ASN A 478 7.99 22.05 10.06
N TYR A 479 9.10 22.75 10.25
CA TYR A 479 9.83 23.46 9.20
C TYR A 479 11.10 22.73 8.80
N ILE A 480 11.33 22.58 7.50
CA ILE A 480 12.47 21.86 6.95
C ILE A 480 13.42 22.79 6.20
N LYS A 481 14.66 22.34 5.99
CA LYS A 481 15.55 22.98 5.02
C LYS A 481 15.00 22.74 3.63
N ASN A 482 14.64 23.81 2.93
CA ASN A 482 14.19 23.71 1.54
C ASN A 482 15.36 23.36 0.63
N TRP A 483 15.12 22.40 -0.30
CA TRP A 483 16.09 22.02 -1.32
C TRP A 483 15.73 22.60 -2.68
N ASP A 484 16.63 22.53 -3.63
CA ASP A 484 16.35 22.67 -5.06
C ASP A 484 15.93 21.33 -5.62
N TYR A 485 14.64 20.98 -5.45
CA TYR A 485 14.14 19.66 -5.78
C TYR A 485 14.19 19.37 -7.29
N ALA A 486 13.88 20.36 -8.12
CA ALA A 486 13.99 20.19 -9.56
C ALA A 486 15.45 20.00 -10.00
N GLY A 487 16.39 20.72 -9.37
CA GLY A 487 17.81 20.60 -9.63
C GLY A 487 18.42 19.23 -9.27
N LEU A 488 17.79 18.47 -8.36
CA LEU A 488 18.24 17.12 -8.03
C LEU A 488 18.26 16.18 -9.25
N MET A 489 17.42 16.43 -10.25
CA MET A 489 17.41 15.58 -11.45
C MET A 489 18.72 15.64 -12.24
N GLU A 490 19.39 16.79 -12.27
CA GLU A 490 20.72 16.90 -12.88
C GLU A 490 21.74 16.03 -12.15
N VAL A 491 21.65 15.97 -10.80
CA VAL A 491 22.52 15.15 -9.97
C VAL A 491 22.26 13.65 -10.21
N PHE A 492 21.00 13.23 -10.26
CA PHE A 492 20.64 11.83 -10.47
C PHE A 492 20.85 11.33 -11.90
N ASN A 493 20.76 12.24 -12.89
CA ASN A 493 21.07 11.91 -14.29
C ASN A 493 22.54 11.63 -14.50
N ALA A 494 23.42 12.30 -13.75
CA ALA A 494 24.86 12.20 -13.92
C ALA A 494 25.29 12.28 -15.40
N GLU A 495 25.86 11.18 -15.95
CA GLU A 495 26.40 11.16 -17.32
C GLU A 495 25.40 10.70 -18.39
N ASP A 496 24.42 9.85 -18.03
CA ASP A 496 23.61 9.09 -18.99
C ASP A 496 22.10 9.07 -18.70
N GLY A 497 21.65 9.77 -17.67
CA GLY A 497 20.24 9.83 -17.30
C GLY A 497 19.42 10.78 -18.19
N HIS A 498 18.11 10.51 -18.27
CA HIS A 498 17.15 11.28 -19.07
C HIS A 498 15.96 11.81 -18.23
N GLY A 499 16.13 11.92 -16.93
CA GLY A 499 15.13 12.53 -16.04
C GLY A 499 15.03 14.04 -16.29
N LEU A 500 13.84 14.61 -16.07
CA LEU A 500 13.59 16.04 -16.21
C LEU A 500 13.24 16.66 -14.86
N GLY A 501 13.87 17.81 -14.55
CA GLY A 501 13.53 18.63 -13.39
C GLY A 501 12.93 19.97 -13.84
N MET A 502 11.73 20.30 -13.35
CA MET A 502 11.05 21.54 -13.68
C MET A 502 10.42 22.18 -12.45
N LYS A 503 10.31 23.51 -12.44
CA LYS A 503 9.61 24.28 -11.39
C LYS A 503 8.34 24.87 -11.96
N ALA A 504 7.29 24.91 -11.15
CA ALA A 504 6.02 25.53 -11.48
C ALA A 504 5.58 26.42 -10.30
N THR A 505 5.43 27.71 -10.57
CA THR A 505 4.96 28.75 -9.63
C THR A 505 3.62 29.33 -10.08
N THR A 506 3.23 29.10 -11.33
CA THR A 506 1.97 29.54 -11.94
C THR A 506 1.21 28.37 -12.56
N ALA A 507 -0.08 28.56 -12.80
CA ALA A 507 -0.94 27.56 -13.44
C ALA A 507 -0.46 27.20 -14.86
N GLY A 508 0.04 28.19 -15.61
CA GLY A 508 0.57 28.00 -16.96
C GLY A 508 1.89 27.24 -16.98
N GLU A 509 2.81 27.57 -16.06
CA GLU A 509 4.06 26.82 -15.93
C GLU A 509 3.81 25.34 -15.60
N LEU A 510 2.82 25.05 -14.72
CA LEU A 510 2.42 23.67 -14.43
C LEU A 510 1.89 22.96 -15.68
N ALA A 511 1.01 23.60 -16.45
CA ALA A 511 0.46 23.02 -17.67
C ALA A 511 1.55 22.68 -18.70
N GLU A 512 2.53 23.57 -18.90
CA GLU A 512 3.68 23.32 -19.81
C GLU A 512 4.61 22.22 -19.25
N ALA A 513 4.83 22.17 -17.92
CA ALA A 513 5.61 21.11 -17.29
C ALA A 513 4.95 19.74 -17.48
N ILE A 514 3.63 19.64 -17.29
CA ILE A 514 2.85 18.40 -17.54
C ILE A 514 3.00 17.94 -18.99
N LYS A 515 2.92 18.86 -19.95
CA LYS A 515 3.07 18.53 -21.37
C LYS A 515 4.45 17.93 -21.65
N LYS A 516 5.51 18.51 -21.12
CA LYS A 516 6.89 18.01 -21.24
C LYS A 516 7.06 16.66 -20.53
N ALA A 517 6.50 16.51 -19.32
CA ALA A 517 6.55 15.28 -18.55
C ALA A 517 5.90 14.10 -19.30
N LYS A 518 4.73 14.32 -19.91
CA LYS A 518 4.05 13.31 -20.75
C LYS A 518 4.87 12.89 -21.97
N ALA A 519 5.69 13.78 -22.51
CA ALA A 519 6.55 13.51 -23.65
C ALA A 519 7.83 12.75 -23.27
N ASN A 520 8.29 12.86 -22.03
CA ASN A 520 9.47 12.15 -21.54
C ASN A 520 9.14 10.69 -21.25
N ARG A 521 9.66 9.76 -22.07
CA ARG A 521 9.48 8.31 -21.94
C ARG A 521 10.77 7.59 -21.52
N GLU A 522 11.88 8.33 -21.41
CA GLU A 522 13.22 7.80 -21.16
C GLU A 522 13.67 7.90 -19.69
N GLY A 523 12.84 8.48 -18.82
CA GLY A 523 13.17 8.63 -17.41
C GLY A 523 12.10 9.39 -16.63
N PRO A 524 12.25 9.52 -15.31
CA PRO A 524 11.30 10.21 -14.45
C PRO A 524 11.27 11.72 -14.71
N THR A 525 10.18 12.35 -14.35
CA THR A 525 10.07 13.81 -14.37
C THR A 525 9.60 14.32 -13.04
N ILE A 526 10.39 15.17 -12.37
CA ILE A 526 9.99 15.89 -11.17
C ILE A 526 9.50 17.28 -11.53
N ILE A 527 8.28 17.61 -11.13
CA ILE A 527 7.69 18.94 -11.23
C ILE A 527 7.59 19.50 -9.81
N GLU A 528 8.47 20.41 -9.46
CA GLU A 528 8.45 21.11 -8.17
C GLU A 528 7.34 22.17 -8.19
N CYS A 529 6.20 21.84 -7.60
CA CYS A 529 5.03 22.71 -7.47
C CYS A 529 5.20 23.62 -6.25
N GLN A 530 5.56 24.88 -6.47
CA GLN A 530 5.74 25.86 -5.39
C GLN A 530 4.41 26.53 -5.05
N ILE A 531 3.83 26.17 -3.91
CA ILE A 531 2.58 26.73 -3.40
C ILE A 531 2.82 27.46 -2.07
N GLU A 532 1.84 28.27 -1.65
CA GLU A 532 1.87 28.89 -0.33
C GLU A 532 1.78 27.84 0.77
N ARG A 533 2.50 28.07 1.89
CA ARG A 533 2.52 27.15 3.01
C ARG A 533 1.14 26.87 3.61
N SER A 534 0.30 27.90 3.70
CA SER A 534 -1.06 27.78 4.24
C SER A 534 -2.08 27.26 3.24
N ASP A 535 -1.66 27.07 1.98
CA ASP A 535 -2.56 26.58 0.93
C ASP A 535 -2.64 25.06 0.93
N CYS A 536 -3.62 24.56 1.66
CA CYS A 536 -3.93 23.14 1.80
C CYS A 536 -5.44 22.91 1.74
N THR A 537 -5.86 21.65 1.70
CA THR A 537 -7.27 21.30 1.68
C THR A 537 -7.98 21.69 2.97
N LYS A 538 -9.18 22.25 2.87
CA LYS A 538 -10.03 22.54 4.05
C LYS A 538 -10.35 21.27 4.84
N THR A 539 -10.40 20.13 4.14
CA THR A 539 -10.63 18.81 4.70
C THR A 539 -9.50 18.41 5.65
N LEU A 540 -8.23 18.62 5.26
CA LEU A 540 -7.07 18.40 6.13
C LEU A 540 -7.17 19.23 7.42
N VAL A 541 -7.46 20.53 7.32
CA VAL A 541 -7.55 21.40 8.50
C VAL A 541 -8.64 20.94 9.47
N LYS A 542 -9.80 20.53 8.95
CA LYS A 542 -10.91 20.03 9.77
C LYS A 542 -10.59 18.71 10.42
N TRP A 543 -10.00 17.77 9.65
CA TRP A 543 -9.55 16.47 10.11
C TRP A 543 -8.46 16.60 11.18
N GLY A 544 -7.43 17.42 10.95
CA GLY A 544 -6.32 17.65 11.88
C GLY A 544 -6.79 18.11 13.25
N LYS A 545 -7.74 19.04 13.32
CA LYS A 545 -8.35 19.47 14.61
C LYS A 545 -9.00 18.34 15.39
N LYS A 546 -9.64 17.39 14.70
CA LYS A 546 -10.30 16.24 15.34
C LYS A 546 -9.28 15.21 15.85
N VAL A 547 -8.25 14.95 15.06
CA VAL A 547 -7.14 14.07 15.47
C VAL A 547 -6.38 14.68 16.64
N ALA A 548 -6.09 15.98 16.60
CA ALA A 548 -5.49 16.70 17.73
C ALA A 548 -6.32 16.56 19.02
N ALA A 549 -7.64 16.71 18.93
CA ALA A 549 -8.53 16.53 20.07
C ALA A 549 -8.53 15.10 20.60
N ALA A 550 -8.44 14.11 19.71
CA ALA A 550 -8.33 12.70 20.10
C ALA A 550 -7.01 12.41 20.83
N ASN A 551 -5.90 12.98 20.36
CA ASN A 551 -4.58 12.83 20.98
C ASN A 551 -4.46 13.55 22.33
N ALA A 552 -5.16 14.66 22.50
CA ALA A 552 -5.17 15.48 23.72
C ALA A 552 -6.08 14.92 24.83
N ARG A 553 -6.72 13.74 24.67
CA ARG A 553 -7.54 13.11 25.72
C ARG A 553 -6.71 12.88 26.99
N LYS A 554 -7.28 13.24 28.13
CA LYS A 554 -6.63 13.01 29.42
C LYS A 554 -6.46 11.51 29.68
N PRO A 555 -5.39 11.09 30.41
CA PRO A 555 -5.28 9.72 30.87
C PRO A 555 -6.53 9.31 31.66
N GLN A 556 -7.00 8.09 31.44
CA GLN A 556 -8.04 7.51 32.28
C GLN A 556 -7.41 7.26 33.66
N VAL A 557 -8.00 7.84 34.70
CA VAL A 557 -7.62 7.51 36.09
C VAL A 557 -8.16 6.11 36.34
N SER A 558 -7.23 5.16 36.53
CA SER A 558 -7.55 3.77 36.89
C SER A 558 -8.12 3.69 38.30
#